data_d5ce68084a2560eccef5c69dda1f35a4
#
_entry.id   d5ce68084a2560eccef5c69dda1f35a4
#
_cell.length_a   1.000
_cell.length_b   1.000
_cell.length_c   1.000
_cell.angle_alpha   90.00
_cell.angle_beta   90.00
_cell.angle_gamma   90.00
#
_symmetry.space_group_name_H-M   'P 1'
#
loop_
_entity.id
_entity.type
_entity.pdbx_description
1 polymer ?
#
loop_
_entity_poly.entity_id
_entity_poly.type
_entity_poly.pdbx_seq_one_letter_code
_entity_poly.pdbx_strand_id
1 'polypeptide(L)'
;HMDYIVQPLPVDNMALKMIGENEIELIWQPVADPLEPTANAEKYIVYTRIGDDDFDNGVLVDENAYRTALPAGMVCSYKVTAVNKGGESFPSEILSAGRAFNEKGTVLVVNGFDRISAPADFVAPVPGDTLLAGFLDDLDHGVPYLKDISYIGKMKEYRRSIPWMDDDASGFGDSYGNYEDKVIAGNTFDYPSIHGAAILKAGYSFISCSDESVENKTMNLNDYKYVDLILGKECQTKMGRGGVKPLEFKTFSQPMQEAITAYCGQGGNIFVSGAY
;
A
#
# COMPACT_ATOMS: atom_id res chain seq x y z
N HIS A 1 -3.10 37.35 11.15
CA HIS A 1 -2.50 36.29 10.37
C HIS A 1 -2.92 34.98 10.99
N MET A 2 -3.67 34.15 10.27
CA MET A 2 -3.75 32.75 10.62
C MET A 2 -2.50 32.11 10.04
N ASP A 3 -1.68 31.51 10.89
CA ASP A 3 -0.60 30.66 10.42
C ASP A 3 -1.27 29.40 9.90
N TYR A 4 -1.19 29.20 8.59
CA TYR A 4 -1.71 28.01 7.93
C TYR A 4 -0.62 26.94 7.97
N ILE A 5 -0.91 25.80 8.57
CA ILE A 5 0.00 24.66 8.62
C ILE A 5 -0.64 23.54 7.82
N VAL A 6 0.11 23.01 6.87
CA VAL A 6 -0.33 21.92 6.01
C VAL A 6 0.02 20.58 6.67
N GLN A 7 -0.85 19.60 6.56
CA GLN A 7 -0.57 18.23 7.00
C GLN A 7 0.65 17.66 6.26
N PRO A 8 1.41 16.73 6.85
CA PRO A 8 2.57 16.14 6.21
C PRO A 8 2.20 15.30 4.99
N LEU A 9 3.18 15.05 4.13
CA LEU A 9 3.10 14.01 3.12
C LEU A 9 3.17 12.62 3.78
N PRO A 10 2.63 11.56 3.14
CA PRO A 10 2.80 10.20 3.60
C PRO A 10 4.28 9.83 3.74
N VAL A 11 4.59 8.95 4.68
CA VAL A 11 5.93 8.38 4.79
C VAL A 11 6.20 7.44 3.63
N ASP A 12 7.45 7.29 3.30
CA ASP A 12 7.94 6.52 2.18
C ASP A 12 9.10 5.61 2.62
N ASN A 13 9.58 4.76 1.70
CA ASN A 13 10.77 3.95 1.93
C ASN A 13 10.68 3.11 3.22
N MET A 14 9.61 2.35 3.35
CA MET A 14 9.35 1.52 4.52
C MET A 14 10.00 0.15 4.41
N ALA A 15 10.46 -0.37 5.54
CA ALA A 15 10.95 -1.73 5.64
C ALA A 15 10.68 -2.35 7.01
N LEU A 16 10.45 -3.65 7.00
CA LEU A 16 10.34 -4.47 8.20
C LEU A 16 11.62 -5.29 8.39
N LYS A 17 12.09 -5.40 9.63
CA LYS A 17 13.27 -6.21 9.99
C LYS A 17 12.94 -7.06 11.20
N MET A 18 13.16 -8.36 11.13
CA MET A 18 13.07 -9.23 12.29
C MET A 18 14.22 -8.94 13.24
N ILE A 19 13.90 -8.76 14.53
CA ILE A 19 14.86 -8.55 15.60
C ILE A 19 14.68 -9.66 16.62
N GLY A 20 15.75 -10.42 16.86
CA GLY A 20 15.69 -11.54 17.81
C GLY A 20 14.60 -12.56 17.45
N GLU A 21 14.06 -13.20 18.49
CA GLU A 21 13.16 -14.34 18.28
C GLU A 21 11.69 -13.95 18.10
N ASN A 22 11.23 -12.84 18.67
CA ASN A 22 9.81 -12.52 18.74
C ASN A 22 9.50 -11.03 18.53
N GLU A 23 10.39 -10.28 17.90
CA GLU A 23 10.22 -8.85 17.68
C GLU A 23 10.44 -8.49 16.21
N ILE A 24 9.80 -7.40 15.82
CA ILE A 24 9.97 -6.77 14.53
C ILE A 24 10.21 -5.28 14.70
N GLU A 25 11.05 -4.73 13.86
CA GLU A 25 11.29 -3.30 13.73
C GLU A 25 10.75 -2.82 12.38
N LEU A 26 9.91 -1.81 12.44
CA LEU A 26 9.54 -0.99 11.29
C LEU A 26 10.52 0.17 11.22
N ILE A 27 10.97 0.49 10.02
CA ILE A 27 11.72 1.71 9.73
C ILE A 27 11.10 2.38 8.50
N TRP A 28 11.14 3.70 8.46
CA TRP A 28 10.63 4.48 7.33
C TRP A 28 11.39 5.79 7.17
N GLN A 29 11.17 6.47 6.05
CA GLN A 29 11.71 7.78 5.82
C GLN A 29 10.61 8.84 5.78
N PRO A 30 10.80 10.00 6.41
CA PRO A 30 9.89 11.12 6.27
C PRO A 30 10.02 11.72 4.87
N VAL A 31 8.90 12.16 4.32
CA VAL A 31 8.89 12.89 3.05
C VAL A 31 8.75 14.38 3.34
N ALA A 32 9.69 15.17 2.88
CA ALA A 32 9.62 16.63 2.96
C ALA A 32 8.98 17.19 1.68
N ASP A 33 8.00 18.08 1.84
CA ASP A 33 7.47 18.83 0.71
C ASP A 33 8.38 20.03 0.43
N PRO A 34 9.06 20.08 -0.71
CA PRO A 34 9.97 21.18 -1.03
C PRO A 34 9.24 22.49 -1.30
N LEU A 35 7.94 22.46 -1.55
CA LEU A 35 7.12 23.62 -1.85
C LEU A 35 6.36 24.14 -0.61
N GLU A 36 6.23 23.32 0.44
CA GLU A 36 5.47 23.65 1.63
C GLU A 36 6.25 23.34 2.92
N PRO A 37 7.07 24.27 3.41
CA PRO A 37 7.92 24.05 4.58
C PRO A 37 7.14 23.75 5.88
N THR A 38 5.85 24.07 5.95
CA THR A 38 5.02 23.80 7.13
C THR A 38 4.54 22.35 7.20
N ALA A 39 4.67 21.59 6.10
CA ALA A 39 4.23 20.20 6.00
C ALA A 39 5.23 19.19 6.58
N ASN A 40 6.22 19.61 7.34
CA ASN A 40 7.14 18.68 7.99
C ASN A 40 6.45 17.83 9.05
N ALA A 41 6.76 16.53 9.08
CA ALA A 41 6.32 15.63 10.12
C ALA A 41 6.96 16.00 11.47
N GLU A 42 6.15 16.05 12.53
CA GLU A 42 6.62 16.21 13.91
C GLU A 42 6.64 14.86 14.65
N LYS A 43 5.70 13.98 14.32
CA LYS A 43 5.51 12.65 14.90
C LYS A 43 4.90 11.70 13.88
N TYR A 44 4.76 10.43 14.28
CA TYR A 44 4.14 9.39 13.45
C TYR A 44 3.14 8.59 14.26
N ILE A 45 2.17 7.99 13.59
CA ILE A 45 1.28 7.01 14.18
C ILE A 45 1.49 5.69 13.43
N VAL A 46 1.79 4.64 14.18
CA VAL A 46 1.93 3.29 13.65
C VAL A 46 0.67 2.51 13.99
N TYR A 47 0.00 2.03 12.98
CA TYR A 47 -1.18 1.19 13.09
C TYR A 47 -0.79 -0.26 12.85
N THR A 48 -1.32 -1.15 13.67
CA THR A 48 -1.07 -2.59 13.60
C THR A 48 -2.37 -3.35 13.37
N ARG A 49 -2.30 -4.39 12.54
CA ARG A 49 -3.38 -5.34 12.32
C ARG A 49 -2.85 -6.75 12.45
N ILE A 50 -3.58 -7.65 13.09
CA ILE A 50 -3.26 -9.07 13.22
C ILE A 50 -4.25 -9.89 12.40
N GLY A 51 -3.75 -10.68 11.48
CA GLY A 51 -4.59 -11.49 10.59
C GLY A 51 -5.53 -10.63 9.74
N ASP A 52 -6.80 -10.99 9.77
CA ASP A 52 -7.87 -10.35 8.99
C ASP A 52 -8.69 -9.32 9.81
N ASP A 53 -8.25 -9.01 11.03
CA ASP A 53 -8.90 -8.00 11.87
C ASP A 53 -8.74 -6.59 11.27
N ASP A 54 -9.40 -5.61 11.86
CA ASP A 54 -9.20 -4.20 11.52
C ASP A 54 -7.89 -3.68 12.14
N PHE A 55 -7.37 -2.57 11.60
CA PHE A 55 -6.25 -1.88 12.22
C PHE A 55 -6.67 -1.33 13.58
N ASP A 56 -5.72 -1.35 14.53
CA ASP A 56 -5.88 -0.76 15.84
C ASP A 56 -5.99 0.78 15.80
N ASN A 57 -6.07 1.42 16.97
CA ASN A 57 -6.15 2.88 17.07
C ASN A 57 -4.79 3.58 16.90
N GLY A 58 -3.74 2.83 16.59
CA GLY A 58 -2.40 3.36 16.38
C GLY A 58 -1.63 3.74 17.65
N VAL A 59 -0.32 3.74 17.51
CA VAL A 59 0.63 4.16 18.55
C VAL A 59 1.40 5.36 18.06
N LEU A 60 1.37 6.46 18.84
CA LEU A 60 2.12 7.68 18.54
C LEU A 60 3.60 7.47 18.87
N VAL A 61 4.48 7.76 17.91
CA VAL A 61 5.94 7.65 18.06
C VAL A 61 6.63 8.92 17.59
N ASP A 62 7.78 9.21 18.19
CA ASP A 62 8.58 10.41 17.90
C ASP A 62 9.72 10.13 16.92
N GLU A 63 10.04 8.85 16.69
CA GLU A 63 11.16 8.42 15.85
C GLU A 63 10.67 7.75 14.55
N ASN A 64 11.54 7.66 13.55
CA ASN A 64 11.26 7.00 12.27
C ASN A 64 11.45 5.48 12.36
N ALA A 65 11.22 4.92 13.51
CA ALA A 65 11.30 3.49 13.79
C ALA A 65 10.32 3.10 14.89
N TYR A 66 9.82 1.88 14.81
CA TYR A 66 8.93 1.31 15.81
C TYR A 66 9.23 -0.17 15.99
N ARG A 67 9.35 -0.59 17.24
CA ARG A 67 9.55 -1.99 17.61
C ARG A 67 8.33 -2.54 18.31
N THR A 68 7.95 -3.74 17.91
CA THR A 68 6.82 -4.44 18.53
C THR A 68 7.01 -5.95 18.47
N ALA A 69 6.18 -6.67 19.23
CA ALA A 69 6.18 -8.13 19.19
C ALA A 69 5.64 -8.65 17.85
N LEU A 70 6.23 -9.76 17.38
CA LEU A 70 5.77 -10.50 16.21
C LEU A 70 5.39 -11.93 16.65
N PRO A 71 4.10 -12.18 16.99
CA PRO A 71 3.64 -13.48 17.40
C PRO A 71 3.80 -14.51 16.29
N ALA A 72 4.27 -15.71 16.65
CA ALA A 72 4.47 -16.79 15.68
C ALA A 72 3.12 -17.31 15.16
N GLY A 73 3.11 -17.70 13.89
CA GLY A 73 1.93 -18.30 13.22
C GLY A 73 0.88 -17.29 12.75
N MET A 74 1.13 -15.99 12.93
CA MET A 74 0.20 -14.94 12.54
C MET A 74 0.85 -13.99 11.53
N VAL A 75 0.03 -13.44 10.64
CA VAL A 75 0.41 -12.31 9.80
C VAL A 75 0.11 -11.02 10.57
N CYS A 76 1.11 -10.19 10.74
CA CYS A 76 0.95 -8.84 11.30
C CYS A 76 1.19 -7.82 10.19
N SER A 77 0.27 -6.89 10.04
CA SER A 77 0.34 -5.83 9.02
C SER A 77 0.47 -4.47 9.68
N TYR A 78 1.20 -3.58 9.05
CA TYR A 78 1.56 -2.28 9.58
C TYR A 78 1.38 -1.20 8.52
N LYS A 79 0.92 -0.03 8.94
CA LYS A 79 0.91 1.22 8.17
C LYS A 79 1.34 2.36 9.08
N VAL A 80 1.88 3.40 8.49
CA VAL A 80 2.38 4.57 9.21
C VAL A 80 1.79 5.83 8.61
N THR A 81 1.39 6.76 9.46
CA THR A 81 1.04 8.12 9.08
C THR A 81 1.99 9.12 9.73
N ALA A 82 2.21 10.24 9.08
CA ALA A 82 2.96 11.36 9.62
C ALA A 82 2.02 12.41 10.20
N VAL A 83 2.40 13.06 11.28
CA VAL A 83 1.55 14.01 12.01
C VAL A 83 2.29 15.30 12.30
N ASN A 84 1.60 16.42 12.15
CA ASN A 84 1.99 17.73 12.63
C ASN A 84 0.75 18.50 13.12
N LYS A 85 0.90 19.78 13.42
CA LYS A 85 -0.22 20.64 13.83
C LYS A 85 -1.26 20.90 12.76
N GLY A 86 -0.94 20.64 11.49
CA GLY A 86 -1.85 20.76 10.35
C GLY A 86 -2.74 19.53 10.18
N GLY A 87 -2.39 18.42 10.81
CA GLY A 87 -3.16 17.19 10.77
C GLY A 87 -2.32 15.94 10.56
N GLU A 88 -3.00 14.84 10.27
CA GLU A 88 -2.45 13.54 9.95
C GLU A 88 -2.38 13.34 8.44
N SER A 89 -1.28 12.81 7.94
CA SER A 89 -1.08 12.50 6.52
C SER A 89 -1.98 11.36 6.07
N PHE A 90 -2.11 11.20 4.76
CA PHE A 90 -2.50 9.90 4.22
C PHE A 90 -1.50 8.84 4.68
N PRO A 91 -1.95 7.58 4.81
CA PRO A 91 -1.07 6.52 5.28
C PRO A 91 -0.07 6.07 4.22
N SER A 92 0.99 5.44 4.69
CA SER A 92 1.90 4.67 3.86
C SER A 92 1.22 3.47 3.20
N GLU A 93 1.95 2.78 2.36
CA GLU A 93 1.59 1.42 1.97
C GLU A 93 1.48 0.48 3.18
N ILE A 94 0.79 -0.64 3.01
CA ILE A 94 0.67 -1.67 4.05
C ILE A 94 1.77 -2.70 3.85
N LEU A 95 2.66 -2.81 4.83
CA LEU A 95 3.64 -3.87 4.90
C LEU A 95 3.24 -4.92 5.92
N SER A 96 3.69 -6.15 5.71
CA SER A 96 3.33 -7.27 6.59
C SER A 96 4.54 -8.14 6.91
N ALA A 97 4.47 -8.79 8.05
CA ALA A 97 5.45 -9.78 8.48
C ALA A 97 4.76 -10.96 9.16
N GLY A 98 5.43 -12.09 9.19
CA GLY A 98 4.97 -13.26 9.90
C GLY A 98 6.10 -14.20 10.23
N ARG A 99 6.03 -14.82 11.39
CA ARG A 99 7.00 -15.81 11.85
C ARG A 99 6.37 -17.19 11.88
N ALA A 100 7.01 -18.14 11.21
CA ALA A 100 6.59 -19.55 11.28
C ALA A 100 7.07 -20.18 12.59
N PHE A 101 6.30 -21.12 13.15
CA PHE A 101 6.67 -21.84 14.39
C PHE A 101 7.96 -22.63 14.24
N ASN A 102 8.13 -23.32 13.11
CA ASN A 102 9.33 -24.10 12.78
C ASN A 102 9.82 -23.62 11.41
N GLU A 103 10.42 -22.44 11.38
CA GLU A 103 10.77 -21.80 10.14
C GLU A 103 11.82 -22.56 9.32
N LYS A 104 11.52 -22.68 8.01
CA LYS A 104 12.46 -23.20 7.01
C LYS A 104 13.44 -22.14 6.50
N GLY A 105 13.21 -20.89 6.86
CA GLY A 105 13.93 -19.70 6.45
C GLY A 105 13.01 -18.51 6.34
N THR A 106 13.55 -17.36 5.98
CA THR A 106 12.80 -16.11 5.82
C THR A 106 12.76 -15.71 4.35
N VAL A 107 11.58 -15.33 3.88
CA VAL A 107 11.34 -14.76 2.54
C VAL A 107 11.24 -13.25 2.68
N LEU A 108 11.91 -12.50 1.81
CA LEU A 108 11.67 -11.08 1.65
C LEU A 108 10.56 -10.86 0.61
N VAL A 109 9.50 -10.19 1.01
CA VAL A 109 8.44 -9.71 0.12
C VAL A 109 8.72 -8.25 -0.21
N VAL A 110 8.93 -7.94 -1.47
CA VAL A 110 9.11 -6.56 -1.96
C VAL A 110 7.79 -6.11 -2.56
N ASN A 111 7.20 -5.08 -1.98
CA ASN A 111 6.01 -4.46 -2.52
C ASN A 111 6.43 -3.39 -3.52
N GLY A 112 6.30 -3.70 -4.80
CA GLY A 112 6.61 -2.80 -5.91
C GLY A 112 5.34 -2.33 -6.61
N PHE A 113 4.28 -2.11 -5.85
CA PHE A 113 2.99 -1.66 -6.35
C PHE A 113 2.60 -0.33 -5.69
N ASP A 114 2.96 0.77 -6.34
CA ASP A 114 2.84 2.13 -5.80
C ASP A 114 1.58 2.86 -6.21
N ARG A 115 0.91 2.38 -7.22
CA ARG A 115 -0.30 3.00 -7.69
C ARG A 115 -1.54 2.17 -7.41
N ILE A 116 -2.67 2.83 -7.39
CA ILE A 116 -3.98 2.19 -7.33
C ILE A 116 -4.15 1.29 -8.56
N SER A 117 -4.50 0.04 -8.35
CA SER A 117 -4.89 -0.86 -9.44
C SER A 117 -6.17 -0.34 -10.10
N ALA A 118 -6.45 -0.79 -11.31
CA ALA A 118 -7.75 -0.57 -11.90
C ALA A 118 -8.83 -1.00 -10.91
N PRO A 119 -9.90 -0.21 -10.73
CA PRO A 119 -10.92 -0.48 -9.74
C PRO A 119 -11.54 -1.86 -9.98
N ALA A 120 -11.80 -2.58 -8.89
CA ALA A 120 -12.57 -3.80 -8.97
C ALA A 120 -14.01 -3.46 -9.33
N ASP A 121 -14.57 -4.19 -10.26
CA ASP A 121 -15.98 -4.15 -10.58
C ASP A 121 -16.78 -5.03 -9.62
N PHE A 122 -18.01 -4.70 -9.45
CA PHE A 122 -18.96 -5.50 -8.68
C PHE A 122 -20.36 -5.44 -9.29
N VAL A 123 -21.13 -6.48 -9.02
CA VAL A 123 -22.55 -6.56 -9.35
C VAL A 123 -23.31 -6.95 -8.09
N ALA A 124 -24.33 -6.20 -7.72
CA ALA A 124 -25.09 -6.50 -6.51
C ALA A 124 -26.56 -6.10 -6.65
N PRO A 125 -27.48 -6.80 -5.99
CA PRO A 125 -28.87 -6.37 -5.87
C PRO A 125 -28.95 -5.16 -4.93
N VAL A 126 -29.76 -4.20 -5.28
CA VAL A 126 -30.07 -3.02 -4.46
C VAL A 126 -31.55 -3.08 -4.08
N PRO A 127 -31.95 -2.81 -2.83
CA PRO A 127 -33.34 -2.79 -2.44
C PRO A 127 -34.16 -1.86 -3.31
N GLY A 128 -35.21 -2.40 -3.97
CA GLY A 128 -36.06 -1.66 -4.87
C GLY A 128 -35.52 -1.43 -6.28
N ASP A 129 -34.34 -1.93 -6.59
CA ASP A 129 -33.70 -1.78 -7.89
C ASP A 129 -32.72 -2.95 -8.17
N THR A 130 -32.07 -2.90 -9.32
CA THR A 130 -30.96 -3.79 -9.67
C THR A 130 -29.75 -2.95 -10.03
N LEU A 131 -28.71 -3.07 -9.25
CA LEU A 131 -27.39 -2.58 -9.61
C LEU A 131 -26.80 -3.54 -10.64
N LEU A 132 -26.52 -3.04 -11.84
CA LEU A 132 -25.94 -3.86 -12.90
C LEU A 132 -24.44 -4.04 -12.71
N ALA A 133 -23.75 -2.97 -12.41
CA ALA A 133 -22.32 -2.96 -12.15
C ALA A 133 -21.93 -1.68 -11.43
N GLY A 134 -20.80 -1.72 -10.78
CA GLY A 134 -20.17 -0.54 -10.19
C GLY A 134 -18.67 -0.72 -10.11
N PHE A 135 -17.94 0.37 -9.96
CA PHE A 135 -16.50 0.41 -9.71
C PHE A 135 -16.12 1.76 -9.11
N LEU A 136 -14.98 1.82 -8.46
CA LEU A 136 -14.38 3.09 -8.05
C LEU A 136 -13.69 3.74 -9.25
N ASP A 137 -13.81 5.04 -9.38
CA ASP A 137 -13.12 5.80 -10.40
C ASP A 137 -11.65 6.01 -9.99
N ASP A 138 -10.74 5.58 -10.84
CA ASP A 138 -9.30 5.66 -10.62
C ASP A 138 -8.64 6.88 -11.29
N LEU A 139 -9.43 7.85 -11.71
CA LEU A 139 -8.90 9.06 -12.33
C LEU A 139 -8.01 9.87 -11.38
N ASP A 140 -8.16 9.68 -10.10
CA ASP A 140 -7.35 10.31 -9.06
C ASP A 140 -6.23 9.34 -8.63
N HIS A 141 -5.12 9.45 -9.34
CA HIS A 141 -4.02 8.53 -9.20
C HIS A 141 -3.22 8.78 -7.97
N GLY A 142 -3.32 8.38 -6.93
CA GLY A 142 -2.18 8.70 -6.13
C GLY A 142 -2.28 8.60 -4.66
N VAL A 143 -3.40 8.18 -4.18
CA VAL A 143 -3.52 7.95 -2.75
C VAL A 143 -3.53 6.46 -2.50
N PRO A 144 -2.57 5.93 -1.73
CA PRO A 144 -2.61 4.56 -1.27
C PRO A 144 -3.95 4.31 -0.57
N TYR A 145 -4.63 3.29 -1.01
CA TYR A 145 -5.90 2.95 -0.45
C TYR A 145 -5.74 1.93 0.65
N LEU A 146 -6.34 2.19 1.76
CA LEU A 146 -6.33 1.28 2.87
C LEU A 146 -7.69 0.64 3.05
N LYS A 147 -7.72 -0.54 3.64
CA LYS A 147 -8.93 -1.30 3.91
C LYS A 147 -9.96 -0.51 4.73
N ASP A 148 -9.51 0.38 5.57
CA ASP A 148 -10.32 1.26 6.42
C ASP A 148 -10.58 2.65 5.84
N ILE A 149 -10.05 2.96 4.67
CA ILE A 149 -10.40 4.17 3.93
C ILE A 149 -11.62 3.88 3.09
N SER A 150 -12.63 4.67 3.30
CA SER A 150 -13.89 4.51 2.61
C SER A 150 -13.87 4.98 1.16
N TYR A 151 -12.95 5.86 0.79
CA TYR A 151 -13.07 6.54 -0.48
C TYR A 151 -11.73 6.97 -1.10
N ILE A 152 -11.59 6.67 -2.40
CA ILE A 152 -10.51 7.18 -3.24
C ILE A 152 -11.08 7.49 -4.61
N GLY A 153 -11.50 8.68 -4.84
CA GLY A 153 -12.18 9.03 -6.07
C GLY A 153 -13.67 8.71 -6.05
N LYS A 154 -14.32 8.82 -7.16
CA LYS A 154 -15.75 8.63 -7.29
C LYS A 154 -16.12 7.19 -7.55
N MET A 155 -17.19 6.72 -6.93
CA MET A 155 -17.79 5.44 -7.26
C MET A 155 -18.70 5.61 -8.48
N LYS A 156 -18.58 4.71 -9.43
CA LYS A 156 -19.46 4.63 -10.59
C LYS A 156 -20.40 3.45 -10.43
N GLU A 157 -21.69 3.71 -10.56
CA GLU A 157 -22.73 2.69 -10.49
C GLU A 157 -23.61 2.73 -11.73
N TYR A 158 -24.01 1.56 -12.19
CA TYR A 158 -24.92 1.39 -13.30
C TYR A 158 -26.20 0.72 -12.79
N ARG A 159 -27.26 1.49 -12.67
CA ARG A 159 -28.57 1.04 -12.16
C ARG A 159 -29.57 0.84 -13.29
N ARG A 160 -30.24 -0.29 -13.27
CA ARG A 160 -31.18 -0.65 -14.31
C ARG A 160 -32.41 0.27 -14.38
N SER A 161 -32.90 0.74 -13.24
CA SER A 161 -34.09 1.61 -13.17
C SER A 161 -33.82 3.04 -13.62
N ILE A 162 -32.56 3.46 -13.67
CA ILE A 162 -32.19 4.83 -14.02
C ILE A 162 -31.62 4.83 -15.44
N PRO A 163 -32.32 5.43 -16.41
CA PRO A 163 -31.85 5.47 -17.78
C PRO A 163 -30.56 6.31 -17.88
N TRP A 164 -29.81 6.04 -18.92
CA TRP A 164 -28.65 6.86 -19.26
C TRP A 164 -29.09 8.32 -19.49
N MET A 165 -28.38 9.22 -18.86
CA MET A 165 -28.49 10.65 -19.04
C MET A 165 -27.12 11.17 -19.44
N ASP A 166 -27.05 12.07 -20.37
CA ASP A 166 -25.82 12.69 -20.87
C ASP A 166 -25.40 13.94 -20.10
N ASP A 167 -26.08 14.20 -19.02
CA ASP A 167 -25.73 15.21 -18.04
C ASP A 167 -25.16 14.55 -16.78
N ASP A 168 -24.87 15.33 -15.77
CA ASP A 168 -24.33 14.92 -14.50
C ASP A 168 -25.34 14.23 -13.57
N ALA A 169 -26.44 13.74 -14.10
CA ALA A 169 -27.36 12.96 -13.29
C ALA A 169 -26.76 11.61 -12.92
N SER A 170 -26.86 11.28 -11.64
CA SER A 170 -26.37 10.03 -11.07
C SER A 170 -27.25 8.86 -11.50
N GLY A 171 -27.08 8.32 -12.57
CA GLY A 171 -27.78 7.10 -12.96
C GLY A 171 -26.76 6.15 -13.55
N PHE A 172 -26.08 6.71 -14.48
CA PHE A 172 -24.87 6.16 -15.03
C PHE A 172 -23.77 7.17 -14.73
N GLY A 173 -23.04 7.04 -13.72
CA GLY A 173 -22.00 7.98 -13.38
C GLY A 173 -21.77 8.05 -11.91
N ASP A 174 -21.53 9.24 -11.42
CA ASP A 174 -21.15 9.44 -10.04
C ASP A 174 -22.19 8.86 -9.09
N SER A 175 -21.72 8.07 -8.17
CA SER A 175 -22.55 7.41 -7.21
C SER A 175 -22.75 8.28 -5.99
N TYR A 176 -23.98 8.25 -5.50
CA TYR A 176 -24.31 8.57 -4.11
C TYR A 176 -24.56 7.26 -3.35
N GLY A 177 -23.89 6.21 -3.78
CA GLY A 177 -24.28 4.86 -3.48
C GLY A 177 -23.82 4.37 -2.14
N ASN A 178 -24.32 3.20 -1.83
CA ASN A 178 -24.05 2.50 -0.57
C ASN A 178 -22.65 1.88 -0.50
N TYR A 179 -21.80 2.13 -1.48
CA TYR A 179 -20.48 1.51 -1.60
C TYR A 179 -19.33 2.49 -1.41
N GLU A 180 -19.62 3.78 -1.23
CA GLU A 180 -18.58 4.80 -1.02
C GLU A 180 -17.77 4.57 0.26
N ASP A 181 -18.39 4.02 1.28
CA ASP A 181 -17.82 3.68 2.57
C ASP A 181 -17.42 2.20 2.68
N LYS A 182 -17.31 1.49 1.56
CA LYS A 182 -17.01 0.05 1.56
C LYS A 182 -15.72 -0.24 0.82
N VAL A 183 -14.98 -1.18 1.37
CA VAL A 183 -13.81 -1.73 0.69
C VAL A 183 -14.28 -2.56 -0.50
N ILE A 184 -13.76 -2.22 -1.67
CA ILE A 184 -13.98 -3.00 -2.90
C ILE A 184 -12.66 -3.71 -3.20
N ALA A 185 -12.71 -5.03 -3.34
CA ALA A 185 -11.54 -5.84 -3.64
C ALA A 185 -10.82 -5.32 -4.90
N GLY A 186 -9.49 -5.33 -4.87
CA GLY A 186 -8.66 -4.81 -5.96
C GLY A 186 -8.22 -3.36 -5.79
N ASN A 187 -8.82 -2.63 -4.86
CA ASN A 187 -8.45 -1.25 -4.52
C ASN A 187 -7.71 -1.14 -3.19
N THR A 188 -7.05 -2.17 -2.79
CA THR A 188 -6.22 -2.18 -1.58
C THR A 188 -4.78 -2.52 -1.91
N PHE A 189 -3.85 -2.03 -1.09
CA PHE A 189 -2.41 -2.28 -1.20
C PHE A 189 -1.95 -3.36 -0.24
N ASP A 190 -2.81 -4.32 0.06
CA ASP A 190 -2.64 -5.32 1.10
C ASP A 190 -2.03 -6.64 0.59
N TYR A 191 -1.36 -6.59 -0.53
CA TYR A 191 -0.76 -7.77 -1.16
C TYR A 191 0.32 -8.45 -0.30
N PRO A 192 1.18 -7.75 0.45
CA PRO A 192 2.14 -8.40 1.33
C PRO A 192 1.50 -9.31 2.37
N SER A 193 0.30 -9.00 2.88
CA SER A 193 -0.41 -9.87 3.81
C SER A 193 -0.93 -11.14 3.14
N ILE A 194 -1.44 -11.02 1.92
CA ILE A 194 -1.99 -12.14 1.13
C ILE A 194 -0.88 -13.12 0.77
N HIS A 195 0.21 -12.63 0.19
CA HIS A 195 1.39 -13.45 -0.12
C HIS A 195 2.02 -14.02 1.15
N GLY A 196 2.13 -13.20 2.18
CA GLY A 196 2.67 -13.59 3.48
C GLY A 196 1.91 -14.74 4.13
N ALA A 197 0.59 -14.74 4.06
CA ALA A 197 -0.23 -15.85 4.56
C ALA A 197 0.09 -17.16 3.85
N ALA A 198 0.30 -17.11 2.53
CA ALA A 198 0.71 -18.29 1.75
C ALA A 198 2.12 -18.77 2.12
N ILE A 199 3.06 -17.83 2.31
CA ILE A 199 4.44 -18.10 2.73
C ILE A 199 4.48 -18.75 4.11
N LEU A 200 3.73 -18.23 5.10
CA LEU A 200 3.60 -18.83 6.42
C LEU A 200 3.04 -20.26 6.36
N LYS A 201 2.00 -20.45 5.55
CA LYS A 201 1.40 -21.79 5.34
C LYS A 201 2.39 -22.76 4.73
N ALA A 202 3.34 -22.29 3.92
CA ALA A 202 4.43 -23.12 3.39
C ALA A 202 5.55 -23.41 4.41
N GLY A 203 5.49 -22.81 5.60
CA GLY A 203 6.43 -23.01 6.70
C GLY A 203 7.66 -22.10 6.64
N TYR A 204 7.55 -20.97 5.97
CA TYR A 204 8.58 -19.92 5.97
C TYR A 204 8.10 -18.71 6.77
N SER A 205 9.02 -18.06 7.45
CA SER A 205 8.82 -16.70 7.95
C SER A 205 8.94 -15.71 6.79
N PHE A 206 8.39 -14.51 6.96
CA PHE A 206 8.54 -13.46 5.97
C PHE A 206 8.56 -12.07 6.61
N ILE A 207 9.18 -11.17 5.93
CA ILE A 207 9.07 -9.72 6.15
C ILE A 207 8.79 -9.06 4.81
N SER A 208 8.32 -7.83 4.84
CA SER A 208 8.15 -7.04 3.61
C SER A 208 8.85 -5.69 3.69
N CYS A 209 9.08 -5.11 2.53
CA CYS A 209 9.58 -3.76 2.36
C CYS A 209 8.98 -3.14 1.10
N SER A 210 9.02 -1.82 1.02
CA SER A 210 8.79 -1.10 -0.24
C SER A 210 9.93 -1.37 -1.23
N ASP A 211 9.70 -1.17 -2.50
CA ASP A 211 10.73 -1.27 -3.52
C ASP A 211 11.75 -0.14 -3.41
N GLU A 212 11.36 1.09 -2.98
CA GLU A 212 12.30 2.16 -2.69
C GLU A 212 13.32 1.75 -1.63
N SER A 213 12.95 0.90 -0.69
CA SER A 213 13.90 0.38 0.30
C SER A 213 14.99 -0.49 -0.31
N VAL A 214 14.68 -1.18 -1.40
CA VAL A 214 15.66 -1.93 -2.20
C VAL A 214 16.48 -0.98 -3.07
N GLU A 215 15.83 -0.04 -3.73
CA GLU A 215 16.46 0.95 -4.60
C GLU A 215 17.47 1.83 -3.87
N ASN A 216 17.10 2.26 -2.66
CA ASN A 216 17.96 3.07 -1.78
C ASN A 216 18.94 2.23 -0.95
N LYS A 217 18.97 0.91 -1.13
CA LYS A 217 19.84 -0.02 -0.41
C LYS A 217 19.62 -0.05 1.11
N THR A 218 18.45 0.35 1.58
CA THR A 218 18.00 0.15 2.97
C THR A 218 17.77 -1.33 3.24
N MET A 219 17.29 -2.04 2.21
CA MET A 219 17.16 -3.50 2.17
C MET A 219 18.03 -4.07 1.06
N ASN A 220 18.70 -5.20 1.37
CA ASN A 220 19.56 -5.88 0.42
C ASN A 220 18.96 -7.26 0.08
N LEU A 221 18.62 -7.49 -1.17
CA LEU A 221 18.05 -8.77 -1.63
C LEU A 221 18.97 -9.95 -1.31
N ASN A 222 20.29 -9.75 -1.33
CA ASN A 222 21.28 -10.80 -1.10
C ASN A 222 21.29 -11.35 0.34
N ASP A 223 20.64 -10.67 1.28
CA ASP A 223 20.49 -11.17 2.65
C ASP A 223 19.45 -12.28 2.77
N TYR A 224 18.68 -12.52 1.68
CA TYR A 224 17.58 -13.47 1.65
C TYR A 224 17.78 -14.51 0.55
N LYS A 225 17.48 -15.75 0.87
CA LYS A 225 17.53 -16.85 -0.11
C LYS A 225 16.39 -16.79 -1.11
N TYR A 226 15.25 -16.27 -0.69
CA TYR A 226 14.03 -16.18 -1.48
C TYR A 226 13.46 -14.76 -1.41
N VAL A 227 13.11 -14.23 -2.57
CA VAL A 227 12.49 -12.92 -2.73
C VAL A 227 11.18 -13.09 -3.49
N ASP A 228 10.14 -12.45 -3.01
CA ASP A 228 8.82 -12.35 -3.67
C ASP A 228 8.60 -10.89 -4.03
N LEU A 229 8.67 -10.56 -5.32
CA LEU A 229 8.48 -9.21 -5.85
C LEU A 229 7.06 -9.08 -6.39
N ILE A 230 6.26 -8.24 -5.75
CA ILE A 230 4.87 -7.98 -6.11
C ILE A 230 4.81 -6.69 -6.92
N LEU A 231 4.38 -6.80 -8.18
CA LEU A 231 4.22 -5.65 -9.07
C LEU A 231 2.76 -5.22 -9.24
N GLY A 232 1.81 -6.07 -8.83
CA GLY A 232 0.39 -5.78 -9.00
C GLY A 232 0.03 -5.48 -10.45
N LYS A 233 -0.61 -4.34 -10.67
CA LYS A 233 -0.89 -3.78 -12.00
C LYS A 233 -0.08 -2.51 -12.26
N GLU A 234 1.12 -2.46 -11.73
CA GLU A 234 2.03 -1.35 -11.92
C GLU A 234 2.26 -1.10 -13.41
N CYS A 235 2.19 0.15 -13.82
CA CYS A 235 2.55 0.52 -15.18
C CYS A 235 3.03 1.97 -15.25
N GLN A 236 4.06 2.20 -16.02
CA GLN A 236 4.61 3.53 -16.24
C GLN A 236 3.54 4.51 -16.71
N THR A 237 3.38 5.60 -16.01
CA THR A 237 2.32 6.59 -16.24
C THR A 237 2.90 7.99 -16.42
N LYS A 238 2.38 8.72 -17.41
CA LYS A 238 2.64 10.16 -17.57
C LYS A 238 1.75 10.94 -16.63
N MET A 239 2.35 11.62 -15.68
CA MET A 239 1.63 12.40 -14.70
C MET A 239 1.34 13.83 -15.16
N GLY A 240 0.33 14.43 -14.56
CA GLY A 240 -0.07 15.81 -14.79
C GLY A 240 -0.86 16.01 -16.08
N ARG A 241 -1.55 17.14 -16.13
CA ARG A 241 -2.37 17.52 -17.27
C ARG A 241 -1.48 17.70 -18.50
N GLY A 242 -1.76 16.95 -19.57
CA GLY A 242 -0.94 16.97 -20.79
C GLY A 242 0.42 16.27 -20.69
N GLY A 243 0.67 15.50 -19.64
CA GLY A 243 1.92 14.75 -19.47
C GLY A 243 3.14 15.65 -19.23
N VAL A 244 2.94 16.78 -18.58
CA VAL A 244 4.01 17.76 -18.30
C VAL A 244 4.89 17.39 -17.10
N LYS A 245 4.45 16.44 -16.27
CA LYS A 245 5.25 15.91 -15.17
C LYS A 245 6.09 14.71 -15.61
N PRO A 246 7.13 14.36 -14.84
CA PRO A 246 7.91 13.14 -15.09
C PRO A 246 7.04 11.90 -15.19
N LEU A 247 7.60 10.87 -15.79
CA LEU A 247 7.03 9.53 -15.75
C LEU A 247 7.18 8.98 -14.34
N GLU A 248 6.10 8.47 -13.80
CA GLU A 248 6.05 7.82 -12.49
C GLU A 248 5.59 6.37 -12.64
N PHE A 249 5.65 5.61 -11.55
CA PHE A 249 5.22 4.21 -11.51
C PHE A 249 5.97 3.33 -12.53
N LYS A 250 7.27 3.45 -12.55
CA LYS A 250 8.11 2.64 -13.40
C LYS A 250 8.43 1.33 -12.71
N THR A 251 7.77 0.27 -13.12
CA THR A 251 7.87 -1.09 -12.56
C THR A 251 9.30 -1.58 -12.32
N PHE A 252 10.20 -1.30 -13.24
CA PHE A 252 11.62 -1.64 -13.11
C PHE A 252 12.47 -0.40 -13.31
N SER A 253 12.69 0.34 -12.28
CA SER A 253 13.66 1.42 -12.24
C SER A 253 15.08 0.91 -12.49
N GLN A 254 16.00 1.79 -12.80
CA GLN A 254 17.41 1.39 -12.98
C GLN A 254 18.01 0.75 -11.71
N PRO A 255 17.82 1.33 -10.49
CA PRO A 255 18.30 0.70 -9.26
C PRO A 255 17.70 -0.69 -9.00
N MET A 256 16.41 -0.87 -9.26
CA MET A 256 15.75 -2.17 -9.10
C MET A 256 16.31 -3.21 -10.08
N GLN A 257 16.54 -2.85 -11.35
CA GLN A 257 17.16 -3.73 -12.33
C GLN A 257 18.56 -4.16 -11.88
N GLU A 258 19.36 -3.24 -11.35
CA GLU A 258 20.70 -3.53 -10.84
C GLU A 258 20.64 -4.47 -9.64
N ALA A 259 19.73 -4.23 -8.69
CA ALA A 259 19.55 -5.07 -7.50
C ALA A 259 19.14 -6.51 -7.89
N ILE A 260 18.16 -6.67 -8.76
CA ILE A 260 17.70 -7.98 -9.23
C ILE A 260 18.80 -8.70 -10.01
N THR A 261 19.51 -7.99 -10.89
CA THR A 261 20.61 -8.59 -11.67
C THR A 261 21.71 -9.11 -10.76
N ALA A 262 22.12 -8.32 -9.77
CA ALA A 262 23.12 -8.72 -8.80
C ALA A 262 22.66 -9.92 -7.96
N TYR A 263 21.43 -9.92 -7.51
CA TYR A 263 20.83 -11.00 -6.72
C TYR A 263 20.75 -12.32 -7.51
N CYS A 264 20.23 -12.29 -8.72
CA CYS A 264 20.15 -13.47 -9.58
C CYS A 264 21.55 -13.97 -10.00
N GLY A 265 22.48 -13.05 -10.24
CA GLY A 265 23.87 -13.39 -10.58
C GLY A 265 24.62 -14.12 -9.44
N GLN A 266 24.19 -13.97 -8.20
CA GLN A 266 24.70 -14.67 -7.02
C GLN A 266 23.91 -15.95 -6.68
N GLY A 267 22.96 -16.34 -7.53
CA GLY A 267 22.13 -17.53 -7.31
C GLY A 267 20.92 -17.34 -6.43
N GLY A 268 20.46 -16.11 -6.25
CA GLY A 268 19.22 -15.78 -5.55
C GLY A 268 18.00 -16.33 -6.29
N ASN A 269 16.93 -16.60 -5.56
CA ASN A 269 15.68 -17.13 -6.09
C ASN A 269 14.58 -16.06 -5.95
N ILE A 270 14.11 -15.56 -7.07
CA ILE A 270 13.07 -14.55 -7.12
C ILE A 270 11.79 -15.08 -7.75
N PHE A 271 10.68 -14.81 -7.13
CA PHE A 271 9.34 -14.94 -7.70
C PHE A 271 8.83 -13.54 -8.00
N VAL A 272 8.33 -13.31 -9.21
CA VAL A 272 7.79 -12.01 -9.63
C VAL A 272 6.34 -12.22 -10.05
N SER A 273 5.45 -11.41 -9.51
CA SER A 273 4.02 -11.47 -9.81
C SER A 273 3.49 -10.10 -10.19
N GLY A 274 2.63 -10.06 -11.20
CA GLY A 274 1.96 -8.85 -11.65
C GLY A 274 2.16 -8.54 -13.11
N ALA A 275 1.74 -7.34 -13.52
CA ALA A 275 1.94 -6.80 -14.86
C ALA A 275 3.18 -5.87 -14.89
N TYR A 276 3.65 -5.53 -16.10
CA TYR A 276 4.75 -4.58 -16.31
C TYR A 276 4.54 -3.79 -17.60
#